data_c977e06f674a883cfc3b48d5521540cf
#
_entry.id   c977e06f674a883cfc3b48d5521540cf
#
_cell.length_a   1.000
_cell.length_b   1.000
_cell.length_c   1.000
_cell.angle_alpha   90.00
_cell.angle_beta   90.00
_cell.angle_gamma   90.00
#
_symmetry.space_group_name_H-M   'P 1'
#
loop_
_entity.id
_entity.type
_entity.pdbx_description
1 polymer ?
#
loop_
_entity_poly.entity_id
_entity_poly.type
_entity_poly.pdbx_seq_one_letter_code
_entity_poly.pdbx_strand_id
1 'polypeptide(L)'
;ERIAVISVALSVAVMILAMAVIMGFKYEVARKVTAFAAHAVVTDVRGVGTLDSEPVRRSARTEGLIRSTRGFASMAPYAVKGGIVRTADAVGEVMLKGVDTAYDWSAFRGWLVDGDLPRVGDSIRTKDILLSRSLADRLMLGVGDRVEMLFVEAGDTPRRDRFKVAGIYSSGMDEMDNTVILTDLRNVQRLSDWAPDEISGYEVFTDDLAGADDFARRL
;
A
#
# COMPACT_ATOMS: atom_id res chain seq x y z
N GLU A 1 6.20 -20.48 -53.57
CA GLU A 1 7.23 -20.44 -52.50
C GLU A 1 7.20 -19.10 -51.72
N ARG A 2 7.21 -17.93 -52.40
CA ARG A 2 7.21 -16.60 -51.77
C ARG A 2 5.97 -16.36 -50.85
N ILE A 3 4.78 -16.81 -51.25
CA ILE A 3 3.53 -16.65 -50.50
C ILE A 3 3.63 -17.50 -49.21
N ALA A 4 4.15 -18.70 -49.25
CA ALA A 4 4.31 -19.57 -48.11
C ALA A 4 5.30 -18.96 -47.06
N VAL A 5 6.41 -18.37 -47.53
CA VAL A 5 7.40 -17.70 -46.66
C VAL A 5 6.76 -16.48 -46.00
N ILE A 6 6.00 -15.66 -46.74
CA ILE A 6 5.32 -14.49 -46.19
C ILE A 6 4.28 -14.91 -45.15
N SER A 7 3.49 -15.97 -45.40
CA SER A 7 2.49 -16.47 -44.45
C SER A 7 3.11 -16.96 -43.14
N VAL A 8 4.23 -17.70 -43.23
CA VAL A 8 4.95 -18.17 -42.04
C VAL A 8 5.57 -17.00 -41.29
N ALA A 9 6.21 -16.07 -41.99
CA ALA A 9 6.78 -14.88 -41.35
C ALA A 9 5.73 -14.04 -40.63
N LEU A 10 4.56 -13.84 -41.25
CA LEU A 10 3.44 -13.11 -40.64
C LEU A 10 2.92 -13.84 -39.38
N SER A 11 2.77 -15.17 -39.45
CA SER A 11 2.29 -15.97 -38.32
C SER A 11 3.27 -15.90 -37.12
N VAL A 12 4.58 -15.97 -37.38
CA VAL A 12 5.61 -15.84 -36.38
C VAL A 12 5.62 -14.42 -35.78
N ALA A 13 5.50 -13.39 -36.63
CA ALA A 13 5.45 -12.01 -36.17
C ALA A 13 4.24 -11.76 -35.24
N VAL A 14 3.06 -12.26 -35.59
CA VAL A 14 1.84 -12.17 -34.76
C VAL A 14 2.03 -12.91 -33.44
N MET A 15 2.66 -14.09 -33.44
CA MET A 15 2.94 -14.86 -32.21
C MET A 15 3.89 -14.11 -31.28
N ILE A 16 4.98 -13.53 -31.83
CA ILE A 16 5.93 -12.73 -31.04
C ILE A 16 5.23 -11.50 -30.46
N LEU A 17 4.42 -10.79 -31.26
CA LEU A 17 3.67 -9.62 -30.81
C LEU A 17 2.70 -9.98 -29.68
N ALA A 18 1.93 -11.06 -29.83
CA ALA A 18 1.01 -11.53 -28.81
C ALA A 18 1.74 -11.86 -27.50
N MET A 19 2.89 -12.58 -27.59
CA MET A 19 3.69 -12.90 -26.42
C MET A 19 4.23 -11.64 -25.74
N ALA A 20 4.72 -10.67 -26.50
CA ALA A 20 5.22 -9.40 -25.98
C ALA A 20 4.13 -8.60 -25.24
N VAL A 21 2.91 -8.56 -25.78
CA VAL A 21 1.76 -7.91 -25.15
C VAL A 21 1.39 -8.60 -23.84
N ILE A 22 1.30 -9.94 -23.84
CA ILE A 22 0.95 -10.73 -22.64
C ILE A 22 2.01 -10.52 -21.54
N MET A 23 3.29 -10.59 -21.89
CA MET A 23 4.36 -10.38 -20.92
C MET A 23 4.39 -8.97 -20.38
N GLY A 24 4.21 -7.96 -21.24
CA GLY A 24 4.15 -6.56 -20.84
C GLY A 24 2.96 -6.27 -19.92
N PHE A 25 1.79 -6.79 -20.23
CA PHE A 25 0.60 -6.67 -19.40
C PHE A 25 0.79 -7.33 -18.02
N LYS A 26 1.28 -8.58 -18.02
CA LYS A 26 1.56 -9.31 -16.76
C LYS A 26 2.54 -8.56 -15.86
N TYR A 27 3.60 -8.01 -16.43
CA TYR A 27 4.60 -7.22 -15.70
C TYR A 27 4.00 -5.94 -15.13
N GLU A 28 3.22 -5.19 -15.91
CA GLU A 28 2.60 -3.94 -15.48
C GLU A 28 1.55 -4.16 -14.38
N VAL A 29 0.71 -5.20 -14.50
CA VAL A 29 -0.25 -5.57 -13.46
C VAL A 29 0.47 -5.96 -12.17
N ALA A 30 1.48 -6.84 -12.27
CA ALA A 30 2.26 -7.25 -11.10
C ALA A 30 2.88 -6.04 -10.38
N ARG A 31 3.51 -5.13 -11.11
CA ARG A 31 4.11 -3.91 -10.57
C ARG A 31 3.11 -3.02 -9.84
N LYS A 32 1.90 -2.87 -10.36
CA LYS A 32 0.85 -2.08 -9.72
C LYS A 32 0.35 -2.75 -8.43
N VAL A 33 0.08 -4.05 -8.48
CA VAL A 33 -0.39 -4.80 -7.30
C VAL A 33 0.64 -4.74 -6.18
N THR A 34 1.92 -4.94 -6.48
CA THR A 34 2.99 -4.95 -5.46
C THR A 34 3.32 -3.59 -4.87
N ALA A 35 2.88 -2.49 -5.48
CA ALA A 35 3.01 -1.18 -4.88
C ALA A 35 2.04 -0.95 -3.70
N PHE A 36 0.89 -1.63 -3.70
CA PHE A 36 -0.10 -1.56 -2.61
C PHE A 36 0.01 -2.74 -1.65
N ALA A 37 0.33 -3.93 -2.18
CA ALA A 37 0.42 -5.16 -1.41
C ALA A 37 1.83 -5.74 -1.56
N ALA A 38 2.47 -6.02 -0.45
CA ALA A 38 3.77 -6.69 -0.42
C ALA A 38 3.68 -8.11 -0.99
N HIS A 39 4.82 -8.66 -1.38
CA HIS A 39 4.91 -10.06 -1.83
C HIS A 39 4.56 -11.05 -0.71
N ALA A 40 4.90 -10.71 0.54
CA ALA A 40 4.52 -11.43 1.74
C ALA A 40 4.27 -10.44 2.89
N VAL A 41 3.39 -10.81 3.80
CA VAL A 41 3.06 -10.03 4.99
C VAL A 41 3.36 -10.88 6.22
N VAL A 42 4.12 -10.31 7.15
CA VAL A 42 4.39 -10.92 8.47
C VAL A 42 3.59 -10.15 9.50
N THR A 43 2.54 -10.78 10.02
CA THR A 43 1.61 -10.18 10.99
C THR A 43 1.13 -11.22 11.99
N ASP A 44 0.39 -10.79 13.03
CA ASP A 44 -0.29 -11.74 13.92
C ASP A 44 -1.42 -12.46 13.16
N VAL A 45 -1.51 -13.77 13.36
CA VAL A 45 -2.52 -14.63 12.69
C VAL A 45 -3.94 -14.17 12.96
N ARG A 46 -4.19 -13.58 14.13
CA ARG A 46 -5.52 -13.06 14.52
C ARG A 46 -5.92 -11.78 13.79
N GLY A 47 -4.94 -11.06 13.25
CA GLY A 47 -5.15 -9.81 12.50
C GLY A 47 -5.35 -9.99 11.00
N VAL A 48 -5.24 -11.22 10.48
CA VAL A 48 -5.35 -11.47 9.04
C VAL A 48 -6.78 -11.20 8.57
N GLY A 49 -6.93 -10.25 7.64
CA GLY A 49 -8.22 -9.91 7.03
C GLY A 49 -9.10 -8.97 7.85
N THR A 50 -8.60 -8.41 8.95
CA THR A 50 -9.30 -7.37 9.73
C THR A 50 -8.72 -5.98 9.45
N LEU A 51 -9.58 -4.96 9.52
CA LEU A 51 -9.15 -3.55 9.42
C LEU A 51 -8.53 -3.04 10.74
N ASP A 52 -8.75 -3.77 11.83
CA ASP A 52 -8.16 -3.54 13.15
C ASP A 52 -7.28 -4.74 13.49
N SER A 53 -5.97 -4.61 13.29
CA SER A 53 -5.00 -5.66 13.60
C SER A 53 -4.55 -5.60 15.05
N GLU A 54 -4.33 -6.76 15.65
CA GLU A 54 -3.60 -6.87 16.92
C GLU A 54 -2.16 -6.39 16.72
N PRO A 55 -1.58 -5.67 17.70
CA PRO A 55 -0.22 -5.17 17.55
C PRO A 55 0.83 -6.29 17.62
N VAL A 56 1.77 -6.22 16.72
CA VAL A 56 2.99 -7.04 16.74
C VAL A 56 4.15 -6.17 17.20
N ARG A 57 4.93 -6.65 18.16
CA ARG A 57 6.13 -5.91 18.59
C ARG A 57 7.29 -6.14 17.63
N ARG A 58 7.90 -5.05 17.24
CA ARG A 58 9.16 -5.08 16.50
C ARG A 58 10.23 -5.76 17.31
N SER A 59 10.95 -6.69 16.71
CA SER A 59 12.09 -7.32 17.37
C SER A 59 13.24 -7.53 16.40
N ALA A 60 14.46 -7.30 16.88
CA ALA A 60 15.66 -7.55 16.08
C ALA A 60 15.77 -9.01 15.63
N ARG A 61 15.23 -9.95 16.42
CA ARG A 61 15.19 -11.37 16.07
C ARG A 61 14.29 -11.62 14.89
N THR A 62 13.06 -11.11 14.90
CA THR A 62 12.10 -11.25 13.80
C THR A 62 12.63 -10.59 12.53
N GLU A 63 13.12 -9.35 12.66
CA GLU A 63 13.72 -8.63 11.54
C GLU A 63 14.94 -9.37 10.96
N GLY A 64 15.77 -9.94 11.82
CA GLY A 64 16.93 -10.76 11.43
C GLY A 64 16.54 -12.02 10.68
N LEU A 65 15.50 -12.74 11.14
CA LEU A 65 14.97 -13.91 10.44
C LEU A 65 14.46 -13.55 9.05
N ILE A 66 13.63 -12.52 8.94
CA ILE A 66 13.09 -12.07 7.65
C ILE A 66 14.24 -11.73 6.70
N ARG A 67 15.22 -10.93 7.13
CA ARG A 67 16.37 -10.52 6.30
C ARG A 67 17.29 -11.66 5.88
N SER A 68 17.39 -12.71 6.70
CA SER A 68 18.24 -13.88 6.41
C SER A 68 17.56 -14.93 5.52
N THR A 69 16.25 -14.79 5.30
CA THR A 69 15.51 -15.72 4.46
C THR A 69 15.86 -15.52 2.98
N ARG A 70 16.16 -16.62 2.29
CA ARG A 70 16.56 -16.58 0.88
C ARG A 70 15.45 -15.97 0.01
N GLY A 71 15.82 -15.02 -0.83
CA GLY A 71 14.91 -14.28 -1.71
C GLY A 71 14.41 -12.96 -1.09
N PHE A 72 14.94 -12.55 0.06
CA PHE A 72 14.63 -11.26 0.67
C PHE A 72 15.20 -10.10 -0.18
N ALA A 73 14.38 -9.14 -0.54
CA ALA A 73 14.80 -7.89 -1.18
C ALA A 73 14.71 -6.70 -0.22
N SER A 74 13.53 -6.45 0.33
CA SER A 74 13.32 -5.36 1.29
C SER A 74 12.14 -5.66 2.21
N MET A 75 12.04 -4.89 3.30
CA MET A 75 10.87 -4.90 4.17
C MET A 75 10.60 -3.51 4.73
N ALA A 76 9.33 -3.23 5.00
CA ALA A 76 8.88 -2.02 5.68
C ALA A 76 7.84 -2.36 6.76
N PRO A 77 7.94 -1.80 7.96
CA PRO A 77 6.88 -1.91 8.95
C PRO A 77 5.67 -1.10 8.50
N TYR A 78 4.48 -1.58 8.82
CA TYR A 78 3.24 -0.88 8.55
C TYR A 78 2.28 -1.00 9.73
N ALA A 79 1.33 -0.09 9.79
CA ALA A 79 0.18 -0.18 10.68
C ALA A 79 -1.08 0.20 9.90
N VAL A 80 -2.18 -0.49 10.17
CA VAL A 80 -3.48 -0.21 9.55
C VAL A 80 -4.55 0.02 10.60
N LYS A 81 -5.49 0.90 10.28
CA LYS A 81 -6.68 1.12 11.09
C LYS A 81 -7.84 1.50 10.21
N GLY A 82 -8.96 0.80 10.39
CA GLY A 82 -10.23 1.15 9.77
C GLY A 82 -10.78 2.46 10.33
N GLY A 83 -11.33 3.29 9.46
CA GLY A 83 -11.90 4.56 9.84
C GLY A 83 -12.98 5.03 8.91
N ILE A 84 -13.68 6.07 9.34
CA ILE A 84 -14.72 6.74 8.56
C ILE A 84 -14.27 8.18 8.32
N VAL A 85 -14.15 8.55 7.08
CA VAL A 85 -13.95 9.94 6.66
C VAL A 85 -15.30 10.61 6.56
N ARG A 86 -15.41 11.78 7.15
CA ARG A 86 -16.59 12.64 7.03
C ARG A 86 -16.20 14.02 6.54
N THR A 87 -16.81 14.43 5.45
CA THR A 87 -16.79 15.79 4.92
C THR A 87 -18.16 16.46 5.11
N ALA A 88 -18.34 17.69 4.64
CA ALA A 88 -19.64 18.36 4.68
C ALA A 88 -20.68 17.61 3.84
N ASP A 89 -20.26 17.02 2.74
CA ASP A 89 -21.15 16.51 1.69
C ASP A 89 -21.08 15.00 1.50
N ALA A 90 -20.09 14.33 2.13
CA ALA A 90 -19.86 12.90 1.93
C ALA A 90 -19.36 12.18 3.18
N VAL A 91 -19.63 10.87 3.22
CA VAL A 91 -19.10 9.94 4.21
C VAL A 91 -18.55 8.72 3.48
N GLY A 92 -17.38 8.23 3.89
CA GLY A 92 -16.76 7.06 3.28
C GLY A 92 -15.97 6.23 4.29
N GLU A 93 -16.04 4.92 4.15
CA GLU A 93 -15.15 4.01 4.87
C GLU A 93 -13.79 4.01 4.20
N VAL A 94 -12.74 4.04 5.02
CA VAL A 94 -11.35 4.07 4.56
C VAL A 94 -10.47 3.22 5.47
N MET A 95 -9.37 2.75 4.91
CA MET A 95 -8.26 2.13 5.64
C MET A 95 -7.10 3.11 5.70
N LEU A 96 -6.79 3.59 6.90
CA LEU A 96 -5.61 4.41 7.13
C LEU A 96 -4.39 3.50 7.27
N LYS A 97 -3.48 3.57 6.32
CA LYS A 97 -2.22 2.82 6.30
C LYS A 97 -1.07 3.74 6.67
N GLY A 98 -0.50 3.50 7.84
CA GLY A 98 0.70 4.17 8.32
C GLY A 98 1.96 3.45 7.84
N VAL A 99 2.90 4.22 7.29
CA VAL A 99 4.20 3.73 6.80
C VAL A 99 5.34 4.58 7.38
N ASP A 100 6.54 4.02 7.39
CA ASP A 100 7.73 4.72 7.86
C ASP A 100 8.72 5.05 6.72
N THR A 101 9.93 5.45 7.08
CA THR A 101 10.99 5.83 6.12
C THR A 101 11.51 4.67 5.26
N ALA A 102 11.23 3.42 5.64
CA ALA A 102 11.61 2.23 4.85
C ALA A 102 10.62 1.92 3.72
N TYR A 103 9.48 2.62 3.68
CA TYR A 103 8.48 2.40 2.64
C TYR A 103 8.95 2.90 1.27
N ASP A 104 8.78 2.08 0.25
CA ASP A 104 9.15 2.44 -1.13
C ASP A 104 8.07 3.30 -1.80
N TRP A 105 8.37 4.57 -1.97
CA TRP A 105 7.51 5.54 -2.64
C TRP A 105 7.67 5.61 -4.15
N SER A 106 8.50 4.76 -4.76
CA SER A 106 8.87 4.86 -6.18
C SER A 106 7.65 4.81 -7.11
N ALA A 107 6.71 3.90 -6.86
CA ALA A 107 5.49 3.78 -7.63
C ALA A 107 4.59 5.01 -7.47
N PHE A 108 4.40 5.47 -6.22
CA PHE A 108 3.54 6.62 -5.92
C PHE A 108 4.08 7.93 -6.50
N ARG A 109 5.41 8.09 -6.62
CA ARG A 109 6.00 9.24 -7.34
C ARG A 109 5.54 9.29 -8.78
N GLY A 110 5.42 8.14 -9.44
CA GLY A 110 4.92 8.04 -10.81
C GLY A 110 3.41 8.23 -10.95
N TRP A 111 2.67 7.99 -9.89
CA TRP A 111 1.21 8.12 -9.86
C TRP A 111 0.69 9.43 -9.27
N LEU A 112 1.58 10.24 -8.71
CA LEU A 112 1.21 11.52 -8.12
C LEU A 112 0.62 12.44 -9.19
N VAL A 113 -0.59 12.94 -8.95
CA VAL A 113 -1.35 13.79 -9.89
C VAL A 113 -1.39 15.22 -9.41
N ASP A 114 -1.33 15.43 -8.08
CA ASP A 114 -1.40 16.75 -7.48
C ASP A 114 -0.76 16.74 -6.08
N GLY A 115 -0.12 17.84 -5.67
CA GLY A 115 0.54 17.99 -4.38
C GLY A 115 1.84 17.20 -4.26
N ASP A 116 2.13 16.75 -3.04
CA ASP A 116 3.36 16.07 -2.65
C ASP A 116 3.08 14.77 -1.89
N LEU A 117 4.11 13.90 -1.80
CA LEU A 117 4.06 12.74 -0.92
C LEU A 117 4.00 13.18 0.55
N PRO A 118 3.32 12.43 1.43
CA PRO A 118 3.26 12.74 2.84
C PRO A 118 4.65 12.65 3.47
N ARG A 119 4.95 13.54 4.37
CA ARG A 119 6.21 13.51 5.12
C ARG A 119 6.12 12.44 6.20
N VAL A 120 7.00 11.45 6.13
CA VAL A 120 7.07 10.34 7.08
C VAL A 120 8.44 10.31 7.75
N GLY A 121 8.47 9.95 9.04
CA GLY A 121 9.72 9.82 9.79
C GLY A 121 10.42 11.13 10.16
N ASP A 122 9.85 12.28 9.88
CA ASP A 122 10.40 13.58 10.30
C ASP A 122 10.51 13.66 11.83
N SER A 123 11.38 14.53 12.34
CA SER A 123 11.53 14.79 13.77
C SER A 123 10.20 15.19 14.44
N ILE A 124 9.40 15.96 13.71
CA ILE A 124 8.03 16.31 14.11
C ILE A 124 7.05 15.50 13.28
N ARG A 125 6.20 14.72 13.95
CA ARG A 125 5.15 13.95 13.31
C ARG A 125 4.17 14.87 12.59
N THR A 126 3.97 14.66 11.29
CA THR A 126 2.96 15.38 10.51
C THR A 126 1.66 14.60 10.47
N LYS A 127 0.59 15.30 10.10
CA LYS A 127 -0.73 14.70 9.82
C LYS A 127 -1.03 14.72 8.33
N ASP A 128 0.02 14.62 7.53
CA ASP A 128 -0.08 14.57 6.09
C ASP A 128 -0.68 13.22 5.66
N ILE A 129 -1.59 13.27 4.70
CA ILE A 129 -2.16 12.07 4.06
C ILE A 129 -2.03 12.16 2.55
N LEU A 130 -1.90 10.98 1.95
CA LEU A 130 -1.96 10.77 0.51
C LEU A 130 -3.20 9.92 0.21
N LEU A 131 -4.05 10.38 -0.68
CA LEU A 131 -5.26 9.68 -1.09
C LEU A 131 -5.37 9.62 -2.62
N SER A 132 -6.17 8.70 -3.11
CA SER A 132 -6.36 8.55 -4.55
C SER A 132 -7.25 9.65 -5.12
N ARG A 133 -7.18 9.85 -6.43
CA ARG A 133 -8.09 10.74 -7.17
C ARG A 133 -9.54 10.30 -7.00
N SER A 134 -9.84 9.02 -7.14
CA SER A 134 -11.20 8.49 -6.97
C SER A 134 -11.78 8.79 -5.59
N LEU A 135 -10.96 8.63 -4.54
CA LEU A 135 -11.37 8.93 -3.16
C LEU A 135 -11.51 10.44 -2.94
N ALA A 136 -10.59 11.24 -3.48
CA ALA A 136 -10.64 12.70 -3.42
C ALA A 136 -11.91 13.27 -4.04
N ASP A 137 -12.24 12.82 -5.25
CA ASP A 137 -13.43 13.24 -5.98
C ASP A 137 -14.72 12.82 -5.26
N ARG A 138 -14.77 11.58 -4.74
CA ARG A 138 -15.92 11.07 -3.96
C ARG A 138 -16.15 11.85 -2.68
N LEU A 139 -15.09 12.27 -2.01
CA LEU A 139 -15.15 13.00 -0.75
C LEU A 139 -15.10 14.52 -0.92
N MET A 140 -14.99 15.01 -2.16
CA MET A 140 -14.84 16.41 -2.52
C MET A 140 -13.67 17.09 -1.80
N LEU A 141 -12.50 16.41 -1.83
CA LEU A 141 -11.26 16.86 -1.19
C LEU A 141 -10.21 17.25 -2.24
N GLY A 142 -9.52 18.36 -1.96
CA GLY A 142 -8.35 18.82 -2.72
C GLY A 142 -7.07 18.82 -1.89
N VAL A 143 -5.92 19.04 -2.54
CA VAL A 143 -4.65 19.24 -1.86
C VAL A 143 -4.70 20.46 -0.96
N GLY A 144 -4.25 20.31 0.28
CA GLY A 144 -4.29 21.34 1.32
C GLY A 144 -5.51 21.29 2.22
N ASP A 145 -6.56 20.59 1.84
CA ASP A 145 -7.76 20.45 2.65
C ASP A 145 -7.49 19.70 3.96
N ARG A 146 -8.29 20.01 4.96
CA ARG A 146 -8.27 19.29 6.24
C ARG A 146 -9.53 18.46 6.37
N VAL A 147 -9.32 17.18 6.64
CA VAL A 147 -10.38 16.19 6.77
C VAL A 147 -10.40 15.58 8.16
N GLU A 148 -11.58 15.42 8.73
CA GLU A 148 -11.79 14.72 10.00
C GLU A 148 -12.05 13.24 9.72
N MET A 149 -11.34 12.38 10.43
CA MET A 149 -11.55 10.93 10.40
C MET A 149 -11.99 10.45 11.78
N LEU A 150 -12.95 9.55 11.79
CA LEU A 150 -13.50 8.89 12.96
C LEU A 150 -13.04 7.43 12.97
N PHE A 151 -12.47 7.01 14.08
CA PHE A 151 -11.98 5.65 14.33
C PHE A 151 -12.77 5.07 15.49
N VAL A 152 -13.35 3.90 15.28
CA VAL A 152 -14.19 3.20 16.28
C VAL A 152 -13.63 1.80 16.46
N GLU A 153 -13.22 1.48 17.66
CA GLU A 153 -12.92 0.11 18.07
C GLU A 153 -14.11 -0.48 18.84
N ALA A 154 -14.31 -1.78 18.75
CA ALA A 154 -15.37 -2.47 19.45
C ALA A 154 -15.21 -2.32 20.98
N GLY A 155 -16.14 -1.59 21.61
CA GLY A 155 -16.15 -1.36 23.06
C GLY A 155 -15.38 -0.14 23.54
N ASP A 156 -14.82 0.67 22.66
CA ASP A 156 -14.05 1.86 23.01
C ASP A 156 -14.76 3.16 22.58
N THR A 157 -14.30 4.29 23.15
CA THR A 157 -14.81 5.61 22.79
C THR A 157 -14.31 6.01 21.42
N PRO A 158 -15.19 6.44 20.48
CA PRO A 158 -14.78 6.87 19.15
C PRO A 158 -13.72 7.95 19.19
N ARG A 159 -12.62 7.74 18.48
CA ARG A 159 -11.52 8.71 18.37
C ARG A 159 -11.65 9.52 17.10
N ARG A 160 -11.40 10.81 17.21
CA ARG A 160 -11.38 11.71 16.07
C ARG A 160 -10.00 12.30 15.89
N ASP A 161 -9.55 12.39 14.67
CA ASP A 161 -8.34 13.14 14.34
C ASP A 161 -8.50 13.86 13.01
N ARG A 162 -7.72 14.94 12.83
CA ARG A 162 -7.74 15.74 11.62
C ARG A 162 -6.44 15.58 10.86
N PHE A 163 -6.57 15.33 9.57
CA PHE A 163 -5.47 15.15 8.65
C PHE A 163 -5.47 16.23 7.58
N LYS A 164 -4.32 16.46 6.97
CA LYS A 164 -4.15 17.39 5.85
C LYS A 164 -3.84 16.59 4.59
N VAL A 165 -4.57 16.83 3.53
CA VAL A 165 -4.30 16.25 2.21
C VAL A 165 -3.00 16.87 1.68
N ALA A 166 -1.92 16.09 1.66
CA ALA A 166 -0.62 16.51 1.15
C ALA A 166 -0.54 16.29 -0.36
N GLY A 167 -1.14 15.21 -0.85
CA GLY A 167 -1.14 14.89 -2.27
C GLY A 167 -2.25 13.94 -2.67
N ILE A 168 -2.43 13.85 -3.97
CA ILE A 168 -3.42 13.00 -4.63
C ILE A 168 -2.71 12.17 -5.70
N TYR A 169 -2.94 10.85 -5.70
CA TYR A 169 -2.38 9.93 -6.68
C TYR A 169 -3.48 9.25 -7.50
N SER A 170 -3.09 8.65 -8.62
CA SER A 170 -3.97 7.80 -9.44
C SER A 170 -3.20 6.59 -9.93
N SER A 171 -3.48 5.42 -9.37
CA SER A 171 -2.83 4.16 -9.78
C SER A 171 -3.53 3.50 -10.95
N GLY A 172 -4.81 3.81 -11.14
CA GLY A 172 -5.71 3.13 -12.09
C GLY A 172 -6.14 1.75 -11.58
N MET A 173 -6.14 1.52 -10.26
CA MET A 173 -6.64 0.32 -9.60
C MET A 173 -7.80 0.71 -8.68
N ASP A 174 -9.01 0.71 -9.22
CA ASP A 174 -10.19 1.29 -8.56
C ASP A 174 -10.47 0.75 -7.16
N GLU A 175 -10.25 -0.55 -6.91
CA GLU A 175 -10.55 -1.18 -5.62
C GLU A 175 -9.64 -0.65 -4.51
N MET A 176 -8.33 -0.55 -4.77
CA MET A 176 -7.35 -0.01 -3.81
C MET A 176 -7.46 1.52 -3.72
N ASP A 177 -7.64 2.17 -4.86
CA ASP A 177 -7.78 3.62 -4.95
C ASP A 177 -8.99 4.14 -4.16
N ASN A 178 -10.03 3.34 -3.97
CA ASN A 178 -11.24 3.75 -3.25
C ASN A 178 -11.20 3.57 -1.73
N THR A 179 -10.18 2.94 -1.18
CA THR A 179 -10.20 2.54 0.24
C THR A 179 -8.98 3.02 1.02
N VAL A 180 -7.77 3.00 0.42
CA VAL A 180 -6.52 3.19 1.14
C VAL A 180 -6.11 4.66 1.19
N ILE A 181 -5.79 5.13 2.40
CA ILE A 181 -5.16 6.44 2.66
C ILE A 181 -3.81 6.19 3.33
N LEU A 182 -2.74 6.77 2.78
CA LEU A 182 -1.38 6.61 3.31
C LEU A 182 -1.02 7.79 4.21
N THR A 183 -0.30 7.50 5.32
CA THR A 183 0.16 8.49 6.29
C THR A 183 1.43 8.02 7.01
N ASP A 184 1.97 8.84 7.93
CA ASP A 184 3.06 8.45 8.83
C ASP A 184 2.59 7.35 9.81
N LEU A 185 3.39 6.30 9.98
CA LEU A 185 3.16 5.16 10.87
C LEU A 185 2.71 5.59 12.29
N ARG A 186 3.35 6.62 12.83
CA ARG A 186 3.07 7.17 14.16
C ARG A 186 1.65 7.72 14.33
N ASN A 187 0.98 8.07 13.22
CA ASN A 187 -0.43 8.49 13.27
C ASN A 187 -1.33 7.31 13.64
N VAL A 188 -1.11 6.14 13.01
CA VAL A 188 -1.88 4.94 13.32
C VAL A 188 -1.55 4.42 14.71
N GLN A 189 -0.26 4.37 15.09
CA GLN A 189 0.16 3.97 16.44
C GLN A 189 -0.54 4.80 17.51
N ARG A 190 -0.59 6.13 17.34
CA ARG A 190 -1.29 7.02 18.29
C ARG A 190 -2.80 6.77 18.34
N LEU A 191 -3.44 6.50 17.21
CA LEU A 191 -4.88 6.23 17.15
C LEU A 191 -5.24 4.92 17.81
N SER A 192 -4.32 3.96 17.83
CA SER A 192 -4.48 2.63 18.43
C SER A 192 -3.91 2.52 19.85
N ASP A 193 -3.40 3.62 20.45
CA ASP A 193 -2.66 3.62 21.72
C ASP A 193 -1.48 2.64 21.76
N TRP A 194 -0.85 2.45 20.62
CA TRP A 194 0.30 1.56 20.49
C TRP A 194 1.61 2.25 20.89
N ALA A 195 2.50 1.45 21.43
CA ALA A 195 3.88 1.87 21.68
C ALA A 195 4.64 2.08 20.36
N PRO A 196 5.76 2.83 20.35
CA PRO A 196 6.54 3.08 19.13
C PRO A 196 7.10 1.82 18.44
N ASP A 197 7.21 0.72 19.19
CA ASP A 197 7.65 -0.60 18.70
C ASP A 197 6.50 -1.53 18.31
N GLU A 198 5.25 -1.08 18.42
CA GLU A 198 4.06 -1.84 18.05
C GLU A 198 3.58 -1.43 16.66
N ILE A 199 3.36 -2.43 15.80
CA ILE A 199 2.99 -2.30 14.39
C ILE A 199 1.95 -3.36 14.03
N SER A 200 1.25 -3.20 12.92
CA SER A 200 0.39 -4.28 12.39
C SER A 200 1.21 -5.45 11.83
N GLY A 201 2.40 -5.16 11.31
CA GLY A 201 3.29 -6.16 10.76
C GLY A 201 4.36 -5.59 9.85
N TYR A 202 4.97 -6.48 9.09
CA TYR A 202 5.97 -6.12 8.07
C TYR A 202 5.44 -6.48 6.69
N GLU A 203 5.55 -5.55 5.77
CA GLU A 203 5.47 -5.81 4.33
C GLU A 203 6.84 -6.24 3.85
N VAL A 204 6.91 -7.42 3.23
CA VAL A 204 8.16 -8.01 2.75
C VAL A 204 8.10 -8.14 1.25
N PHE A 205 9.15 -7.67 0.60
CA PHE A 205 9.34 -7.78 -0.84
C PHE A 205 10.46 -8.77 -1.11
N THR A 206 10.24 -9.64 -2.07
CA THR A 206 11.19 -10.65 -2.53
C THR A 206 11.82 -10.24 -3.85
N ASP A 207 12.98 -10.80 -4.17
CA ASP A 207 13.69 -10.53 -5.43
C ASP A 207 12.83 -10.90 -6.66
N ASP A 208 11.94 -11.90 -6.52
CA ASP A 208 11.01 -12.33 -7.55
C ASP A 208 9.64 -12.64 -6.93
N LEU A 209 8.59 -12.09 -7.55
CA LEU A 209 7.20 -12.33 -7.13
C LEU A 209 6.84 -13.83 -7.20
N ALA A 210 7.36 -14.56 -8.18
CA ALA A 210 7.12 -16.01 -8.30
C ALA A 210 7.69 -16.83 -7.13
N GLY A 211 8.69 -16.29 -6.43
CA GLY A 211 9.31 -16.90 -5.25
C GLY A 211 8.63 -16.56 -3.92
N ALA A 212 7.58 -15.71 -3.92
CA ALA A 212 6.94 -15.22 -2.70
C ALA A 212 6.34 -16.35 -1.85
N ASP A 213 5.69 -17.33 -2.46
CA ASP A 213 5.11 -18.48 -1.77
C ASP A 213 6.19 -19.37 -1.12
N ASP A 214 7.31 -19.55 -1.80
CA ASP A 214 8.45 -20.30 -1.25
C ASP A 214 9.14 -19.55 -0.12
N PHE A 215 9.21 -18.23 -0.22
CA PHE A 215 9.70 -17.36 0.83
C PHE A 215 8.82 -17.46 2.08
N ALA A 216 7.50 -17.32 1.93
CA ALA A 216 6.54 -17.39 3.04
C ALA A 216 6.57 -18.75 3.76
N ARG A 217 6.82 -19.86 3.05
CA ARG A 217 6.96 -21.19 3.65
C ARG A 217 8.25 -21.42 4.41
N ARG A 218 9.27 -20.58 4.20
CA ARG A 218 10.58 -20.69 4.85
C ARG A 218 10.73 -19.79 6.07
N LEU A 219 9.82 -18.83 6.21
CA LEU A 219 9.75 -17.87 7.31
C LEU A 219 9.09 -18.52 8.54
#